data_f826984a18480af27f71c870b3a8625e
#
_entry.id   f826984a18480af27f71c870b3a8625e
#
_cell.length_a   1.000
_cell.length_b   1.000
_cell.length_c   1.000
_cell.angle_alpha   90.00
_cell.angle_beta   90.00
_cell.angle_gamma   90.00
#
_symmetry.space_group_name_H-M   'P 1'
#
loop_
_entity.id
_entity.type
_entity.pdbx_description
1 polymer ?
#
loop_
_entity_poly.entity_id
_entity_poly.type
_entity_poly.pdbx_seq_one_letter_code
_entity_poly.pdbx_strand_id
1 'polypeptide(L)'
;MPPPSLHFFPLDHPFLLALFFLLGLLIALVEIGILGYAYEKMGIDRRYVFAVLLFSLLGSYVNIPVAELPAEQVASDQVITHFGMRYVIPKVEHWPRTVIAVNVGGAVIPAVLSLYLLVKTGMYIRGLVGVAVVTIVVHLLAYPVKGMGIAVPVFIPPVIAAVTALLLSRQSASSLAYICGSLGTLIGADLLNLGKVQELGAPIVSIGGAGRFDGIFMTGILAVLLA
;
A
#
# COMPACT_ATOMS: atom_id res chain seq x y z
N MET A 1 27.78 -45.81 7.72
CA MET A 1 27.61 -44.79 8.75
C MET A 1 27.13 -43.54 8.02
N PRO A 2 25.99 -42.93 8.38
CA PRO A 2 25.59 -41.65 7.80
C PRO A 2 26.59 -40.58 8.25
N PRO A 3 26.90 -39.56 7.42
CA PRO A 3 27.82 -38.50 7.78
C PRO A 3 27.27 -37.72 8.98
N PRO A 4 28.13 -37.26 9.90
CA PRO A 4 27.66 -36.48 11.04
C PRO A 4 27.02 -35.18 10.54
N SER A 5 25.81 -34.91 11.05
CA SER A 5 25.09 -33.68 10.74
C SER A 5 25.92 -32.47 11.22
N LEU A 6 26.41 -31.67 10.27
CA LEU A 6 27.24 -30.49 10.53
C LEU A 6 26.49 -29.32 11.22
N HIS A 7 25.21 -29.48 11.47
CA HIS A 7 24.38 -28.46 12.12
C HIS A 7 23.69 -29.05 13.36
N PHE A 8 24.30 -28.83 14.50
CA PHE A 8 23.67 -29.09 15.79
C PHE A 8 22.92 -27.82 16.21
N PHE A 9 21.60 -27.82 16.10
CA PHE A 9 20.77 -26.81 16.74
C PHE A 9 20.53 -27.26 18.18
N PRO A 10 21.09 -26.58 19.19
CA PRO A 10 21.03 -27.05 20.60
C PRO A 10 19.67 -26.78 21.25
N LEU A 11 18.66 -26.33 20.50
CA LEU A 11 17.36 -25.99 21.03
C LEU A 11 16.31 -27.00 20.54
N ASP A 12 15.52 -27.51 21.49
CA ASP A 12 14.38 -28.36 21.16
C ASP A 12 13.38 -27.65 20.27
N HIS A 13 12.77 -28.39 19.31
CA HIS A 13 11.79 -27.87 18.36
C HIS A 13 10.68 -27.01 19.01
N PRO A 14 10.04 -27.40 20.15
CA PRO A 14 9.02 -26.59 20.79
C PRO A 14 9.57 -25.26 21.34
N PHE A 15 10.82 -25.26 21.82
CA PHE A 15 11.46 -24.02 22.27
C PHE A 15 11.76 -23.06 21.13
N LEU A 16 12.24 -23.58 19.99
CA LEU A 16 12.43 -22.79 18.78
C LEU A 16 11.12 -22.16 18.28
N LEU A 17 10.05 -22.96 18.23
CA LEU A 17 8.71 -22.47 17.86
C LEU A 17 8.22 -21.36 18.80
N ALA A 18 8.39 -21.56 20.13
CA ALA A 18 8.04 -20.54 21.11
C ALA A 18 8.85 -19.26 20.95
N LEU A 19 10.16 -19.37 20.65
CA LEU A 19 11.03 -18.23 20.40
C LEU A 19 10.61 -17.46 19.14
N PHE A 20 10.33 -18.17 18.03
CA PHE A 20 9.85 -17.54 16.79
C PHE A 20 8.47 -16.89 16.97
N PHE A 21 7.57 -17.53 17.74
CA PHE A 21 6.28 -16.93 18.06
C PHE A 21 6.45 -15.66 18.90
N LEU A 22 7.31 -15.70 19.93
CA LEU A 22 7.60 -14.54 20.76
C LEU A 22 8.22 -13.40 19.97
N LEU A 23 9.18 -13.71 19.09
CA LEU A 23 9.80 -12.74 18.19
C LEU A 23 8.78 -12.12 17.23
N GLY A 24 7.93 -12.94 16.61
CA GLY A 24 6.85 -12.47 15.73
C GLY A 24 5.85 -11.59 16.47
N LEU A 25 5.48 -11.96 17.70
CA LEU A 25 4.62 -11.13 18.56
C LEU A 25 5.28 -9.79 18.90
N LEU A 26 6.56 -9.79 19.25
CA LEU A 26 7.31 -8.56 19.54
C LEU A 26 7.37 -7.64 18.33
N ILE A 27 7.65 -8.16 17.13
CA ILE A 27 7.65 -7.41 15.89
C ILE A 27 6.25 -6.81 15.63
N ALA A 28 5.19 -7.61 15.78
CA ALA A 28 3.82 -7.14 15.61
C ALA A 28 3.46 -6.02 16.59
N LEU A 29 3.87 -6.13 17.86
CA LEU A 29 3.65 -5.09 18.86
C LEU A 29 4.40 -3.79 18.53
N VAL A 30 5.64 -3.90 18.03
CA VAL A 30 6.42 -2.74 17.57
C VAL A 30 5.76 -2.10 16.36
N GLU A 31 5.34 -2.89 15.38
CA GLU A 31 4.63 -2.37 14.19
C GLU A 31 3.32 -1.67 14.56
N ILE A 32 2.50 -2.26 15.45
CA ILE A 32 1.27 -1.62 15.94
C ILE A 32 1.60 -0.31 16.66
N GLY A 33 2.67 -0.26 17.45
CA GLY A 33 3.13 0.96 18.11
C GLY A 33 3.54 2.06 17.13
N ILE A 34 4.28 1.72 16.09
CA ILE A 34 4.69 2.67 15.04
C ILE A 34 3.48 3.20 14.28
N LEU A 35 2.56 2.32 13.88
CA LEU A 35 1.32 2.72 13.22
C LEU A 35 0.46 3.60 14.13
N GLY A 36 0.31 3.21 15.40
CA GLY A 36 -0.39 4.02 16.40
C GLY A 36 0.19 5.43 16.52
N TYR A 37 1.51 5.53 16.63
CA TYR A 37 2.21 6.80 16.65
C TYR A 37 1.97 7.65 15.39
N ALA A 38 2.00 7.04 14.20
CA ALA A 38 1.72 7.76 12.96
C ALA A 38 0.30 8.35 12.95
N TYR A 39 -0.70 7.59 13.38
CA TYR A 39 -2.08 8.08 13.45
C TYR A 39 -2.26 9.19 14.50
N GLU A 40 -1.64 9.06 15.67
CA GLU A 40 -1.65 10.12 16.69
C GLU A 40 -0.96 11.40 16.19
N LYS A 41 0.17 11.27 15.49
CA LYS A 41 0.91 12.37 14.87
C LYS A 41 0.09 13.13 13.82
N MET A 42 -0.82 12.44 13.11
CA MET A 42 -1.79 13.06 12.20
C MET A 42 -2.93 13.78 12.93
N GLY A 43 -3.02 13.63 14.24
CA GLY A 43 -4.10 14.20 15.06
C GLY A 43 -5.35 13.32 15.15
N ILE A 44 -5.24 12.03 14.91
CA ILE A 44 -6.31 11.06 15.19
C ILE A 44 -6.31 10.76 16.69
N ASP A 45 -7.47 10.84 17.34
CA ASP A 45 -7.60 10.49 18.76
C ASP A 45 -7.24 8.99 18.96
N ARG A 46 -6.39 8.74 19.96
CA ARG A 46 -5.90 7.40 20.31
C ARG A 46 -7.00 6.34 20.43
N ARG A 47 -8.18 6.75 20.85
CA ARG A 47 -9.34 5.85 20.98
C ARG A 47 -9.77 5.23 19.65
N TYR A 48 -9.58 5.94 18.54
CA TYR A 48 -9.99 5.48 17.20
C TYR A 48 -8.88 4.80 16.43
N VAL A 49 -7.62 4.94 16.85
CA VAL A 49 -6.46 4.39 16.14
C VAL A 49 -6.60 2.88 15.92
N PHE A 50 -6.92 2.14 17.00
CA PHE A 50 -7.09 0.69 16.89
C PHE A 50 -8.24 0.32 15.93
N ALA A 51 -9.36 1.01 16.01
CA ALA A 51 -10.49 0.76 15.12
C ALA A 51 -10.13 1.04 13.65
N VAL A 52 -9.45 2.16 13.37
CA VAL A 52 -9.02 2.49 12.00
C VAL A 52 -8.04 1.46 11.46
N LEU A 53 -7.06 1.03 12.26
CA LEU A 53 -6.12 -0.04 11.89
C LEU A 53 -6.84 -1.35 11.61
N LEU A 54 -7.74 -1.75 12.51
CA LEU A 54 -8.50 -3.00 12.37
C LEU A 54 -9.39 -2.96 11.11
N PHE A 55 -10.11 -1.86 10.89
CA PHE A 55 -10.95 -1.71 9.71
C PHE A 55 -10.12 -1.65 8.42
N SER A 56 -8.95 -1.00 8.43
CA SER A 56 -8.03 -1.01 7.27
C SER A 56 -7.55 -2.43 6.98
N LEU A 57 -7.17 -3.18 8.00
CA LEU A 57 -6.72 -4.56 7.86
C LEU A 57 -7.82 -5.48 7.35
N LEU A 58 -8.99 -5.48 8.00
CA LEU A 58 -10.13 -6.29 7.57
C LEU A 58 -10.66 -5.86 6.20
N GLY A 59 -10.72 -4.55 5.95
CA GLY A 59 -11.15 -3.98 4.69
C GLY A 59 -10.21 -4.32 3.53
N SER A 60 -8.93 -4.59 3.80
CA SER A 60 -7.97 -4.99 2.75
C SER A 60 -8.33 -6.31 2.06
N TYR A 61 -9.11 -7.17 2.72
CA TYR A 61 -9.65 -8.40 2.13
C TYR A 61 -10.92 -8.17 1.30
N VAL A 62 -11.51 -6.97 1.35
CA VAL A 62 -12.77 -6.65 0.66
C VAL A 62 -12.48 -5.83 -0.59
N ASN A 63 -12.78 -6.40 -1.75
CA ASN A 63 -12.69 -5.75 -3.05
C ASN A 63 -14.10 -5.58 -3.63
N ILE A 64 -14.51 -4.34 -3.88
CA ILE A 64 -15.82 -4.01 -4.44
C ILE A 64 -15.66 -3.91 -5.96
N PRO A 65 -16.26 -4.82 -6.76
CA PRO A 65 -16.21 -4.72 -8.21
C PRO A 65 -16.98 -3.50 -8.68
N VAL A 66 -16.35 -2.67 -9.54
CA VAL A 66 -16.93 -1.42 -10.06
C VAL A 66 -17.08 -1.42 -11.56
N ALA A 67 -16.27 -2.19 -12.29
CA ALA A 67 -16.36 -2.29 -13.73
C ALA A 67 -15.78 -3.63 -14.24
N GLU A 68 -16.22 -4.04 -15.42
CA GLU A 68 -15.68 -5.19 -16.15
C GLU A 68 -15.17 -4.72 -17.52
N LEU A 69 -13.96 -5.11 -17.86
CA LEU A 69 -13.35 -4.82 -19.15
C LEU A 69 -13.15 -6.11 -19.92
N PRO A 70 -13.37 -6.15 -21.26
CA PRO A 70 -13.03 -7.30 -22.08
C PRO A 70 -11.51 -7.54 -21.98
N ALA A 71 -11.10 -8.77 -21.72
CA ALA A 71 -9.69 -9.13 -21.61
C ALA A 71 -9.08 -9.33 -23.00
N GLU A 72 -7.91 -8.72 -23.25
CA GLU A 72 -7.00 -9.17 -24.29
C GLU A 72 -6.14 -10.32 -23.77
N GLN A 73 -5.92 -11.33 -24.64
CA GLN A 73 -5.16 -12.53 -24.29
C GLN A 73 -3.69 -12.18 -24.05
N VAL A 74 -3.21 -12.33 -22.84
CA VAL A 74 -1.76 -12.31 -22.56
C VAL A 74 -1.40 -13.60 -21.83
N ALA A 75 -0.90 -14.58 -22.58
CA ALA A 75 -0.21 -15.73 -22.02
C ALA A 75 1.21 -15.33 -21.63
N SER A 76 1.60 -15.53 -20.38
CA SER A 76 2.99 -15.33 -19.95
C SER A 76 3.34 -16.22 -18.77
N ASP A 77 4.25 -17.18 -19.03
CA ASP A 77 4.98 -17.95 -17.99
C ASP A 77 6.27 -17.20 -17.56
N GLN A 78 6.26 -15.87 -17.51
CA GLN A 78 7.47 -15.10 -17.23
C GLN A 78 7.67 -14.89 -15.73
N VAL A 79 8.85 -15.29 -15.26
CA VAL A 79 9.38 -14.88 -13.95
C VAL A 79 9.97 -13.49 -14.10
N ILE A 80 9.33 -12.50 -13.49
CA ILE A 80 9.84 -11.12 -13.48
C ILE A 80 10.54 -10.87 -12.16
N THR A 81 11.80 -10.45 -12.22
CA THR A 81 12.55 -10.01 -11.04
C THR A 81 12.49 -8.49 -10.98
N HIS A 82 11.87 -7.95 -9.92
CA HIS A 82 11.70 -6.51 -9.75
C HIS A 82 12.15 -6.11 -8.35
N PHE A 83 13.07 -5.16 -8.22
CA PHE A 83 13.68 -4.75 -6.95
C PHE A 83 14.20 -5.92 -6.08
N GLY A 84 14.76 -6.97 -6.72
CA GLY A 84 15.29 -8.15 -6.02
C GLY A 84 14.21 -9.15 -5.56
N MET A 85 12.95 -8.89 -5.78
CA MET A 85 11.86 -9.85 -5.51
C MET A 85 11.48 -10.61 -6.78
N ARG A 86 11.37 -11.93 -6.66
CA ARG A 86 10.90 -12.82 -7.73
C ARG A 86 9.38 -12.92 -7.68
N TYR A 87 8.72 -12.49 -8.75
CA TYR A 87 7.30 -12.67 -8.94
C TYR A 87 7.07 -13.75 -10.00
N VAL A 88 6.39 -14.83 -9.61
CA VAL A 88 5.92 -15.85 -10.52
C VAL A 88 4.53 -15.43 -11.01
N ILE A 89 4.41 -15.10 -12.29
CA ILE A 89 3.11 -14.82 -12.90
C ILE A 89 2.47 -16.17 -13.24
N PRO A 90 1.34 -16.55 -12.60
CA PRO A 90 0.68 -17.81 -12.92
C PRO A 90 0.20 -17.80 -14.37
N LYS A 91 0.37 -18.93 -15.06
CA LYS A 91 -0.19 -19.17 -16.40
C LYS A 91 -1.71 -19.08 -16.31
N VAL A 92 -2.30 -18.00 -16.80
CA VAL A 92 -3.76 -17.84 -16.85
C VAL A 92 -4.22 -18.29 -18.23
N GLU A 93 -4.71 -19.53 -18.34
CA GLU A 93 -5.47 -19.98 -19.49
C GLU A 93 -6.84 -19.32 -19.48
N HIS A 94 -7.10 -18.42 -20.46
CA HIS A 94 -8.41 -17.85 -20.79
C HIS A 94 -9.27 -17.30 -19.64
N TRP A 95 -8.95 -16.10 -19.15
CA TRP A 95 -9.90 -15.31 -18.38
C TRP A 95 -10.69 -14.41 -19.34
N PRO A 96 -12.02 -14.54 -19.43
CA PRO A 96 -12.80 -13.83 -20.45
C PRO A 96 -12.94 -12.33 -20.18
N ARG A 97 -12.60 -11.84 -18.96
CA ARG A 97 -12.83 -10.43 -18.54
C ARG A 97 -11.87 -10.00 -17.46
N THR A 98 -11.44 -8.73 -17.49
CA THR A 98 -10.73 -8.08 -16.37
C THR A 98 -11.72 -7.33 -15.51
N VAL A 99 -11.78 -7.66 -14.22
CA VAL A 99 -12.63 -6.95 -13.24
C VAL A 99 -11.83 -5.85 -12.59
N ILE A 100 -12.31 -4.60 -12.67
CA ILE A 100 -11.80 -3.49 -11.89
C ILE A 100 -12.55 -3.48 -10.56
N ALA A 101 -11.82 -3.55 -9.47
CA ALA A 101 -12.38 -3.52 -8.12
C ALA A 101 -11.73 -2.40 -7.30
N VAL A 102 -12.41 -1.92 -6.28
CA VAL A 102 -11.89 -0.94 -5.31
C VAL A 102 -11.69 -1.66 -3.99
N ASN A 103 -10.48 -1.63 -3.47
CA ASN A 103 -10.14 -2.23 -2.18
C ASN A 103 -10.60 -1.30 -1.04
N VAL A 104 -11.34 -1.86 -0.09
CA VAL A 104 -11.87 -1.06 1.03
C VAL A 104 -10.75 -0.57 1.95
N GLY A 105 -9.82 -1.44 2.33
CA GLY A 105 -8.72 -1.10 3.24
C GLY A 105 -7.63 -0.24 2.62
N GLY A 106 -7.32 -0.46 1.34
CA GLY A 106 -6.23 0.22 0.65
C GLY A 106 -6.65 1.49 -0.11
N ALA A 107 -7.93 1.62 -0.50
CA ALA A 107 -8.41 2.80 -1.21
C ALA A 107 -9.47 3.57 -0.42
N VAL A 108 -10.58 2.91 -0.01
CA VAL A 108 -11.73 3.62 0.58
C VAL A 108 -11.35 4.24 1.93
N ILE A 109 -10.78 3.46 2.83
CA ILE A 109 -10.42 3.95 4.18
C ILE A 109 -9.37 5.06 4.12
N PRO A 110 -8.23 4.93 3.39
CA PRO A 110 -7.29 6.02 3.21
C PRO A 110 -7.89 7.28 2.58
N ALA A 111 -8.78 7.13 1.60
CA ALA A 111 -9.46 8.27 0.98
C ALA A 111 -10.39 8.98 1.97
N VAL A 112 -11.24 8.23 2.69
CA VAL A 112 -12.15 8.79 3.71
C VAL A 112 -11.36 9.46 4.83
N LEU A 113 -10.28 8.85 5.31
CA LEU A 113 -9.43 9.42 6.34
C LEU A 113 -8.73 10.69 5.85
N SER A 114 -8.25 10.72 4.60
CA SER A 114 -7.65 11.92 4.00
C SER A 114 -8.66 13.07 3.91
N LEU A 115 -9.90 12.78 3.49
CA LEU A 115 -10.99 13.77 3.45
C LEU A 115 -11.34 14.28 4.85
N TYR A 116 -11.43 13.38 5.83
CA TYR A 116 -11.65 13.76 7.23
C TYR A 116 -10.55 14.71 7.74
N LEU A 117 -9.27 14.37 7.49
CA LEU A 117 -8.14 15.21 7.89
C LEU A 117 -8.16 16.55 7.16
N LEU A 118 -8.52 16.58 5.88
CA LEU A 118 -8.64 17.80 5.09
C LEU A 118 -9.69 18.75 5.67
N VAL A 119 -10.86 18.22 6.04
CA VAL A 119 -11.94 19.00 6.70
C VAL A 119 -11.49 19.45 8.10
N LYS A 120 -10.92 18.54 8.88
CA LYS A 120 -10.48 18.82 10.25
C LYS A 120 -9.42 19.91 10.33
N THR A 121 -8.47 19.91 9.39
CA THR A 121 -7.37 20.88 9.37
C THR A 121 -7.69 22.15 8.60
N GLY A 122 -8.74 22.17 7.78
CA GLY A 122 -9.13 23.30 6.92
C GLY A 122 -8.12 23.64 5.82
N MET A 123 -7.14 22.76 5.55
CA MET A 123 -6.03 23.04 4.63
C MET A 123 -6.38 22.68 3.17
N TYR A 124 -7.53 23.10 2.68
CA TYR A 124 -8.04 22.69 1.36
C TYR A 124 -7.08 23.01 0.21
N ILE A 125 -6.61 24.26 0.12
CA ILE A 125 -5.73 24.68 -0.97
C ILE A 125 -4.37 23.99 -0.87
N ARG A 126 -3.78 23.92 0.34
CA ARG A 126 -2.50 23.25 0.56
C ARG A 126 -2.62 21.74 0.28
N GLY A 127 -3.71 21.12 0.71
CA GLY A 127 -4.01 19.72 0.40
C GLY A 127 -4.13 19.48 -1.09
N LEU A 128 -4.88 20.32 -1.81
CA LEU A 128 -5.03 20.20 -3.26
C LEU A 128 -3.68 20.33 -4.00
N VAL A 129 -2.88 21.34 -3.65
CA VAL A 129 -1.55 21.53 -4.24
C VAL A 129 -0.65 20.33 -3.94
N GLY A 130 -0.62 19.88 -2.68
CA GLY A 130 0.22 18.75 -2.29
C GLY A 130 -0.20 17.44 -2.96
N VAL A 131 -1.50 17.16 -3.04
CA VAL A 131 -2.04 16.00 -3.78
C VAL A 131 -1.65 16.10 -5.26
N ALA A 132 -1.79 17.27 -5.89
CA ALA A 132 -1.43 17.45 -7.29
C ALA A 132 0.07 17.17 -7.54
N VAL A 133 0.96 17.70 -6.70
CA VAL A 133 2.42 17.46 -6.81
C VAL A 133 2.73 15.96 -6.69
N VAL A 134 2.21 15.29 -5.65
CA VAL A 134 2.47 13.87 -5.46
C VAL A 134 1.86 13.04 -6.58
N THR A 135 0.64 13.38 -7.04
CA THR A 135 -0.02 12.71 -8.18
C THR A 135 0.85 12.76 -9.43
N ILE A 136 1.38 13.95 -9.79
CA ILE A 136 2.21 14.10 -10.98
C ILE A 136 3.48 13.23 -10.86
N VAL A 137 4.18 13.32 -9.73
CA VAL A 137 5.43 12.56 -9.54
C VAL A 137 5.15 11.05 -9.55
N VAL A 138 4.13 10.60 -8.85
CA VAL A 138 3.75 9.18 -8.80
C VAL A 138 3.33 8.67 -10.18
N HIS A 139 2.53 9.45 -10.92
CA HIS A 139 2.11 9.07 -12.27
C HIS A 139 3.29 8.93 -13.24
N LEU A 140 4.29 9.82 -13.16
CA LEU A 140 5.50 9.73 -13.97
C LEU A 140 6.38 8.52 -13.63
N LEU A 141 6.33 8.05 -12.40
CA LEU A 141 7.10 6.90 -11.90
C LEU A 141 6.34 5.58 -11.99
N ALA A 142 5.02 5.65 -12.20
CA ALA A 142 4.17 4.48 -12.30
C ALA A 142 4.33 3.81 -13.67
N TYR A 143 4.54 2.49 -13.67
CA TYR A 143 4.66 1.72 -14.90
C TYR A 143 3.86 0.41 -14.79
N PRO A 144 3.26 -0.02 -15.91
CA PRO A 144 2.46 -1.24 -15.94
C PRO A 144 3.37 -2.49 -15.89
N VAL A 145 3.00 -3.45 -15.06
CA VAL A 145 3.66 -4.77 -14.97
C VAL A 145 2.65 -5.85 -15.32
N LYS A 146 2.90 -6.56 -16.43
CA LYS A 146 2.01 -7.61 -16.92
C LYS A 146 1.72 -8.65 -15.84
N GLY A 147 0.45 -8.99 -15.66
CA GLY A 147 -0.02 -9.97 -14.68
C GLY A 147 -0.06 -9.48 -13.22
N MET A 148 0.45 -8.28 -12.92
CA MET A 148 0.50 -7.76 -11.54
C MET A 148 -0.30 -6.47 -11.32
N GLY A 149 -0.23 -5.52 -12.24
CA GLY A 149 -0.87 -4.22 -12.06
C GLY A 149 0.10 -3.06 -12.32
N ILE A 150 -0.14 -1.93 -11.67
CA ILE A 150 0.72 -0.75 -11.76
C ILE A 150 1.74 -0.79 -10.63
N ALA A 151 3.02 -0.78 -10.96
CA ALA A 151 4.11 -0.72 -10.00
C ALA A 151 4.65 0.70 -9.83
N VAL A 152 4.97 1.05 -8.58
CA VAL A 152 5.57 2.33 -8.19
C VAL A 152 6.73 2.06 -7.23
N PRO A 153 7.85 2.79 -7.30
CA PRO A 153 8.95 2.67 -6.34
C PRO A 153 8.47 2.95 -4.92
N VAL A 154 8.67 2.01 -3.97
CA VAL A 154 8.04 2.03 -2.64
C VAL A 154 8.41 3.27 -1.80
N PHE A 155 9.67 3.73 -1.89
CA PHE A 155 10.18 4.81 -1.02
C PHE A 155 10.06 6.21 -1.59
N ILE A 156 9.90 6.37 -2.91
CA ILE A 156 9.88 7.70 -3.52
C ILE A 156 8.59 8.45 -3.19
N PRO A 157 7.38 7.90 -3.34
CA PRO A 157 6.14 8.59 -3.03
C PRO A 157 6.06 9.10 -1.58
N PRO A 158 6.43 8.32 -0.53
CA PRO A 158 6.43 8.81 0.85
C PRO A 158 7.36 10.00 1.06
N VAL A 159 8.57 9.96 0.50
CA VAL A 159 9.54 11.05 0.63
C VAL A 159 9.02 12.32 -0.03
N ILE A 160 8.50 12.23 -1.26
CA ILE A 160 7.92 13.38 -1.97
C ILE A 160 6.72 13.95 -1.19
N ALA A 161 5.84 13.09 -0.67
CA ALA A 161 4.69 13.52 0.12
C ALA A 161 5.12 14.24 1.41
N ALA A 162 6.10 13.71 2.14
CA ALA A 162 6.64 14.33 3.35
C ALA A 162 7.30 15.68 3.07
N VAL A 163 8.18 15.73 2.07
CA VAL A 163 8.86 16.99 1.68
C VAL A 163 7.84 18.04 1.24
N THR A 164 6.88 17.65 0.39
CA THR A 164 5.81 18.55 -0.07
C THR A 164 4.99 19.09 1.10
N ALA A 165 4.62 18.23 2.06
CA ALA A 165 3.86 18.62 3.23
C ALA A 165 4.63 19.58 4.13
N LEU A 166 5.92 19.32 4.39
CA LEU A 166 6.79 20.20 5.18
C LEU A 166 6.96 21.58 4.54
N LEU A 167 7.06 21.65 3.21
CA LEU A 167 7.17 22.92 2.48
C LEU A 167 5.87 23.72 2.52
N LEU A 168 4.71 23.04 2.46
CA LEU A 168 3.39 23.69 2.47
C LEU A 168 2.92 24.07 3.87
N SER A 169 3.23 23.30 4.91
CA SER A 169 2.84 23.58 6.30
C SER A 169 3.68 22.80 7.29
N ARG A 170 4.52 23.50 8.04
CA ARG A 170 5.32 22.88 9.12
C ARG A 170 4.48 22.48 10.34
N GLN A 171 3.43 23.23 10.65
CA GLN A 171 2.60 22.98 11.85
C GLN A 171 1.71 21.74 11.73
N SER A 172 1.24 21.44 10.54
CA SER A 172 0.35 20.32 10.27
C SER A 172 0.93 19.40 9.20
N ALA A 173 2.26 19.30 9.16
CA ALA A 173 2.98 18.54 8.14
C ALA A 173 2.53 17.08 8.09
N SER A 174 2.36 16.44 9.24
CA SER A 174 1.99 15.02 9.32
C SER A 174 0.61 14.73 8.73
N SER A 175 -0.41 15.52 9.07
CA SER A 175 -1.76 15.37 8.48
C SER A 175 -1.71 15.63 6.97
N LEU A 176 -0.98 16.67 6.56
CA LEU A 176 -0.85 17.03 5.14
C LEU A 176 -0.06 15.96 4.36
N ALA A 177 0.99 15.40 4.96
CA ALA A 177 1.78 14.30 4.36
C ALA A 177 0.92 13.05 4.10
N TYR A 178 0.04 12.71 5.05
CA TYR A 178 -0.90 11.62 4.85
C TYR A 178 -1.86 11.90 3.68
N ILE A 179 -2.47 13.09 3.67
CA ILE A 179 -3.41 13.51 2.61
C ILE A 179 -2.72 13.44 1.25
N CYS A 180 -1.55 14.08 1.12
CA CYS A 180 -0.79 14.13 -0.13
C CYS A 180 -0.32 12.74 -0.55
N GLY A 181 0.20 11.95 0.38
CA GLY A 181 0.71 10.60 0.12
C GLY A 181 -0.38 9.64 -0.30
N SER A 182 -1.46 9.55 0.47
CA SER A 182 -2.54 8.61 0.19
C SER A 182 -3.33 8.99 -1.06
N LEU A 183 -3.88 10.21 -1.15
CA LEU A 183 -4.65 10.64 -2.31
C LEU A 183 -3.78 10.81 -3.56
N GLY A 184 -2.56 11.35 -3.40
CA GLY A 184 -1.65 11.53 -4.52
C GLY A 184 -1.23 10.21 -5.15
N THR A 185 -0.95 9.19 -4.33
CA THR A 185 -0.61 7.85 -4.84
C THR A 185 -1.84 7.16 -5.44
N LEU A 186 -3.00 7.23 -4.77
CA LEU A 186 -4.24 6.66 -5.30
C LEU A 186 -4.58 7.22 -6.69
N ILE A 187 -4.49 8.53 -6.86
CA ILE A 187 -4.80 9.17 -8.14
C ILE A 187 -3.68 8.90 -9.13
N GLY A 188 -2.41 9.10 -8.75
CA GLY A 188 -1.26 9.03 -9.65
C GLY A 188 -0.91 7.61 -10.11
N ALA A 189 -0.96 6.63 -9.20
CA ALA A 189 -0.66 5.25 -9.54
C ALA A 189 -1.87 4.54 -10.18
N ASP A 190 -3.03 4.61 -9.53
CA ASP A 190 -4.16 3.77 -9.90
C ASP A 190 -5.10 4.49 -10.89
N LEU A 191 -5.70 5.63 -10.49
CA LEU A 191 -6.77 6.25 -11.28
C LEU A 191 -6.29 6.77 -12.65
N LEU A 192 -5.14 7.43 -12.72
CA LEU A 192 -4.61 7.95 -13.99
C LEU A 192 -4.05 6.85 -14.91
N ASN A 193 -3.83 5.64 -14.40
CA ASN A 193 -3.36 4.51 -15.18
C ASN A 193 -4.45 3.47 -15.49
N LEU A 194 -5.72 3.73 -15.17
CA LEU A 194 -6.84 2.82 -15.48
C LEU A 194 -6.92 2.46 -16.97
N GLY A 195 -6.55 3.37 -17.87
CA GLY A 195 -6.51 3.09 -19.31
C GLY A 195 -5.46 2.06 -19.72
N LYS A 196 -4.42 1.82 -18.92
CA LYS A 196 -3.37 0.83 -19.18
C LYS A 196 -3.67 -0.55 -18.60
N VAL A 197 -4.76 -0.67 -17.85
CA VAL A 197 -5.13 -1.89 -17.12
C VAL A 197 -5.46 -3.04 -18.07
N GLN A 198 -6.03 -2.75 -19.23
CA GLN A 198 -6.37 -3.76 -20.25
C GLN A 198 -5.13 -4.50 -20.77
N GLU A 199 -4.00 -3.79 -20.90
CA GLU A 199 -2.75 -4.35 -21.40
C GLU A 199 -2.05 -5.28 -20.38
N LEU A 200 -2.52 -5.29 -19.13
CA LEU A 200 -1.88 -6.05 -18.05
C LEU A 200 -2.19 -7.54 -18.07
N GLY A 201 -3.30 -7.96 -18.70
CA GLY A 201 -3.73 -9.36 -18.73
C GLY A 201 -4.04 -9.95 -17.33
N ALA A 202 -4.33 -9.10 -16.35
CA ALA A 202 -4.68 -9.53 -15.01
C ALA A 202 -6.19 -9.77 -14.88
N PRO A 203 -6.64 -10.87 -14.24
CA PRO A 203 -8.07 -11.17 -14.09
C PRO A 203 -8.80 -10.17 -13.19
N ILE A 204 -8.12 -9.62 -12.21
CA ILE A 204 -8.63 -8.60 -11.28
C ILE A 204 -7.58 -7.52 -11.14
N VAL A 205 -7.99 -6.29 -11.32
CA VAL A 205 -7.19 -5.10 -11.02
C VAL A 205 -7.87 -4.34 -9.90
N SER A 206 -7.21 -4.28 -8.76
CA SER A 206 -7.74 -3.67 -7.56
C SER A 206 -7.11 -2.30 -7.32
N ILE A 207 -7.91 -1.26 -7.38
CA ILE A 207 -7.56 0.10 -6.95
C ILE A 207 -7.36 0.06 -5.44
N GLY A 208 -6.15 0.42 -4.97
CA GLY A 208 -5.79 0.29 -3.57
C GLY A 208 -5.29 -1.10 -3.17
N GLY A 209 -4.86 -1.92 -4.14
CA GLY A 209 -4.22 -3.21 -3.93
C GLY A 209 -5.16 -4.40 -3.73
N ALA A 210 -4.64 -5.59 -3.93
CA ALA A 210 -5.40 -6.84 -3.87
C ALA A 210 -5.09 -7.64 -2.58
N GLY A 211 -5.56 -7.17 -1.42
CA GLY A 211 -5.55 -7.98 -0.20
C GLY A 211 -4.23 -8.04 0.56
N ARG A 212 -3.31 -7.08 0.32
CA ARG A 212 -2.11 -6.86 1.14
C ARG A 212 -1.97 -5.37 1.41
N PHE A 213 -1.17 -4.99 2.44
CA PHE A 213 -0.86 -3.58 2.69
C PHE A 213 -0.29 -2.95 1.42
N ASP A 214 -1.10 -2.11 0.80
CA ASP A 214 -0.83 -1.54 -0.51
C ASP A 214 0.11 -0.33 -0.42
N GLY A 215 0.68 0.02 -1.57
CA GLY A 215 1.52 1.19 -1.74
C GLY A 215 0.88 2.49 -1.25
N ILE A 216 -0.45 2.65 -1.36
CA ILE A 216 -1.19 3.82 -0.90
C ILE A 216 -1.15 3.93 0.63
N PHE A 217 -1.50 2.85 1.34
CA PHE A 217 -1.45 2.80 2.80
C PHE A 217 -0.03 3.05 3.31
N MET A 218 0.94 2.32 2.76
CA MET A 218 2.35 2.46 3.14
C MET A 218 2.89 3.86 2.85
N THR A 219 2.55 4.44 1.68
CA THR A 219 2.95 5.80 1.34
C THR A 219 2.40 6.81 2.33
N GLY A 220 1.12 6.70 2.67
CA GLY A 220 0.50 7.60 3.66
C GLY A 220 1.19 7.55 5.02
N ILE A 221 1.38 6.35 5.57
CA ILE A 221 2.00 6.15 6.89
C ILE A 221 3.48 6.56 6.89
N LEU A 222 4.27 6.12 5.92
CA LEU A 222 5.69 6.49 5.83
C LEU A 222 5.87 8.00 5.64
N ALA A 223 5.01 8.65 4.86
CA ALA A 223 5.04 10.10 4.70
C ALA A 223 4.82 10.83 6.03
N VAL A 224 3.88 10.35 6.86
CA VAL A 224 3.63 10.89 8.22
C VAL A 224 4.84 10.73 9.13
N LEU A 225 5.47 9.56 9.09
CA LEU A 225 6.65 9.30 9.94
C LEU A 225 7.84 10.17 9.55
N LEU A 226 7.98 10.49 8.27
CA LEU A 226 9.04 11.34 7.73
C LEU A 226 8.76 12.85 7.90
N ALA A 227 7.50 13.26 7.98
CA ALA A 227 7.09 14.65 8.14
C ALA A 227 6.98 15.06 9.60
#